data_8918247c647c401cfbf3d4d0df27a0c1
#
_entry.id   8918247c647c401cfbf3d4d0df27a0c1
#
_cell.length_a   1.000
_cell.length_b   1.000
_cell.length_c   1.000
_cell.angle_alpha   90.00
_cell.angle_beta   90.00
_cell.angle_gamma   90.00
#
_symmetry.space_group_name_H-M   'P 1'
#
loop_
_entity.id
_entity.type
_entity.pdbx_description
1 polymer ?
#
loop_
_entity_poly.entity_id
_entity_poly.type
_entity_poly.pdbx_seq_one_letter_code
_entity_poly.pdbx_strand_id
1 'polypeptide(L)'
;SGGIAGAMAFENDLDPEDDLDIVGSFSLSVKMNVKAVIYNSTNYGKVAAKKENMGGIAGFEEVGLITDCYSYGDVDSKDVNCAGGIAGLANSDITNCYVKTTVRANNNVGGIVGYGNNLSNNYAMITIDSQGENRGAIAGNVSDDAEIENNCYLKTKTVNGAIDEISYEGKARSMAYEDFIKIKNLPEAMTHLTYRFTVDGKTIDEIDAQYGDIISDDDLPAIPGKEDTSAHWREFNHVA
;
A
#
# COMPACT_ATOMS: atom_id res chain seq x y z
N SER A 1 5.46 9.36 4.73
CA SER A 1 6.47 8.29 4.79
C SER A 1 6.16 7.20 3.78
N GLY A 2 7.14 6.68 3.08
CA GLY A 2 6.97 5.58 2.13
C GLY A 2 8.09 4.55 2.30
N GLY A 3 7.81 3.29 1.93
CA GLY A 3 8.78 2.20 1.98
C GLY A 3 9.94 2.37 0.98
N ILE A 4 9.69 3.03 -0.14
CA ILE A 4 10.68 3.32 -1.20
C ILE A 4 10.98 4.82 -1.27
N ALA A 5 9.95 5.68 -1.31
CA ALA A 5 10.09 7.12 -1.41
C ALA A 5 9.26 7.84 -0.34
N GLY A 6 9.82 8.87 0.29
CA GLY A 6 9.07 9.74 1.21
C GLY A 6 8.09 10.62 0.45
N ALA A 7 8.55 11.24 -0.62
CA ALA A 7 7.75 12.06 -1.52
C ALA A 7 8.30 12.02 -2.96
N MET A 8 7.41 12.22 -3.92
CA MET A 8 7.67 12.52 -5.33
C MET A 8 7.01 13.87 -5.63
N ALA A 9 7.76 14.93 -5.55
CA ALA A 9 7.26 16.30 -5.65
C ALA A 9 8.24 17.20 -6.41
N PHE A 10 7.75 18.33 -6.89
CA PHE A 10 8.63 19.38 -7.37
C PHE A 10 9.35 20.03 -6.19
N GLU A 11 10.62 20.33 -6.36
CA GLU A 11 11.34 21.20 -5.46
C GLU A 11 10.90 22.65 -5.74
N ASN A 12 10.14 23.22 -4.81
CA ASN A 12 9.60 24.58 -4.96
C ASN A 12 10.55 25.67 -4.46
N ASP A 13 11.57 25.29 -3.71
CA ASP A 13 12.63 26.20 -3.27
C ASP A 13 13.88 25.97 -4.13
N LEU A 14 14.00 26.72 -5.21
CA LEU A 14 15.31 26.94 -5.82
C LEU A 14 16.19 27.59 -4.76
N ASP A 15 17.37 27.01 -4.50
CA ASP A 15 18.35 27.60 -3.62
C ASP A 15 18.62 29.03 -4.12
N PRO A 16 18.49 30.09 -3.29
CA PRO A 16 18.73 31.46 -3.74
C PRO A 16 20.13 31.68 -4.31
N GLU A 17 21.06 30.76 -4.06
CA GLU A 17 22.42 30.80 -4.65
C GLU A 17 22.45 30.30 -6.11
N ASP A 18 21.42 29.57 -6.56
CA ASP A 18 21.26 29.10 -7.95
C ASP A 18 20.40 30.03 -8.81
N ASP A 19 19.85 31.09 -8.26
CA ASP A 19 19.18 32.15 -9.04
C ASP A 19 20.17 32.85 -9.95
N LEU A 20 20.29 32.35 -11.16
CA LEU A 20 20.94 33.07 -12.25
C LEU A 20 20.18 34.38 -12.47
N ASP A 21 20.80 35.51 -12.09
CA ASP A 21 20.39 36.85 -12.47
C ASP A 21 20.36 36.96 -13.99
N ILE A 22 19.25 36.57 -14.61
CA ILE A 22 19.01 36.79 -16.03
C ILE A 22 18.62 38.27 -16.21
N VAL A 23 19.62 39.10 -16.32
CA VAL A 23 19.45 40.50 -16.74
C VAL A 23 19.20 40.52 -18.26
N GLY A 24 17.95 40.38 -18.65
CA GLY A 24 17.51 40.49 -20.03
C GLY A 24 16.08 40.02 -20.23
N SER A 25 15.24 40.83 -20.83
CA SER A 25 13.81 40.66 -21.05
C SER A 25 13.45 39.58 -22.07
N PHE A 26 13.84 38.36 -21.85
CA PHE A 26 13.31 37.19 -22.54
C PHE A 26 12.75 36.20 -21.49
N SER A 27 11.43 36.19 -21.32
CA SER A 27 10.81 35.11 -20.56
C SER A 27 10.78 33.82 -21.40
N LEU A 28 11.78 32.98 -21.23
CA LEU A 28 11.77 31.63 -21.75
C LEU A 28 10.96 30.77 -20.76
N SER A 29 9.68 30.56 -21.05
CA SER A 29 8.89 29.60 -20.31
C SER A 29 9.28 28.16 -20.74
N VAL A 30 10.29 27.60 -20.12
CA VAL A 30 10.64 26.19 -20.30
C VAL A 30 9.66 25.36 -19.46
N LYS A 31 8.63 24.80 -20.09
CA LYS A 31 7.84 23.74 -19.48
C LYS A 31 8.67 22.45 -19.48
N MET A 32 9.42 22.23 -18.42
CA MET A 32 10.02 20.92 -18.18
C MET A 32 8.94 19.98 -17.67
N ASN A 33 8.49 19.03 -18.50
CA ASN A 33 7.71 17.89 -18.04
C ASN A 33 8.67 16.88 -17.40
N VAL A 34 8.99 17.07 -16.14
CA VAL A 34 9.71 16.05 -15.37
C VAL A 34 8.67 15.07 -14.85
N LYS A 35 8.68 13.83 -15.35
CA LYS A 35 7.93 12.72 -14.74
C LYS A 35 8.84 12.00 -13.76
N ALA A 36 8.56 12.10 -12.48
CA ALA A 36 9.11 11.17 -11.51
C ALA A 36 8.40 9.82 -11.69
N VAL A 37 9.13 8.70 -11.70
CA VAL A 37 8.56 7.37 -11.87
C VAL A 37 9.11 6.42 -10.81
N ILE A 38 8.22 5.75 -10.08
CA ILE A 38 8.58 4.56 -9.32
C ILE A 38 8.05 3.35 -10.10
N TYR A 39 8.96 2.50 -10.53
CA TYR A 39 8.66 1.37 -11.39
C TYR A 39 9.26 0.07 -10.84
N ASN A 40 8.51 -1.02 -10.93
CA ASN A 40 8.95 -2.38 -10.60
C ASN A 40 9.66 -2.47 -9.24
N SER A 41 9.06 -1.83 -8.23
CA SER A 41 9.62 -1.74 -6.89
C SER A 41 8.78 -2.55 -5.90
N THR A 42 9.45 -3.24 -4.97
CA THR A 42 8.76 -4.08 -3.98
C THR A 42 9.12 -3.67 -2.56
N ASN A 43 8.11 -3.51 -1.71
CA ASN A 43 8.28 -3.30 -0.28
C ASN A 43 7.80 -4.53 0.51
N TYR A 44 8.70 -5.12 1.29
CA TYR A 44 8.40 -6.17 2.27
C TYR A 44 8.45 -5.67 3.72
N GLY A 45 8.96 -4.47 3.92
CA GLY A 45 9.17 -3.89 5.24
C GLY A 45 7.95 -3.16 5.77
N LYS A 46 7.73 -3.24 7.08
CA LYS A 46 6.70 -2.44 7.74
C LYS A 46 7.00 -0.94 7.59
N VAL A 47 5.98 -0.17 7.20
CA VAL A 47 6.04 1.29 7.13
C VAL A 47 5.27 1.89 8.28
N ALA A 48 5.89 2.81 9.00
CA ALA A 48 5.27 3.57 10.06
C ALA A 48 5.60 5.07 9.92
N ALA A 49 4.66 5.93 10.28
CA ALA A 49 4.83 7.37 10.21
C ALA A 49 4.32 8.06 11.48
N LYS A 50 4.84 9.27 11.73
CA LYS A 50 4.36 10.15 12.80
C LYS A 50 3.59 11.36 12.26
N LYS A 51 3.58 11.53 10.95
CA LYS A 51 2.91 12.61 10.23
C LYS A 51 2.04 12.01 9.14
N GLU A 52 1.23 12.83 8.51
CA GLU A 52 0.33 12.45 7.43
C GLU A 52 1.03 11.80 6.22
N ASN A 53 0.25 11.16 5.39
CA ASN A 53 0.63 10.50 4.15
C ASN A 53 1.63 9.34 4.33
N MET A 54 1.08 8.15 4.45
CA MET A 54 1.83 6.92 4.66
C MET A 54 1.47 5.88 3.59
N GLY A 55 2.48 5.39 2.88
CA GLY A 55 2.28 4.38 1.85
C GLY A 55 3.37 3.32 1.83
N GLY A 56 3.02 2.11 1.42
CA GLY A 56 3.99 1.02 1.30
C GLY A 56 5.10 1.31 0.30
N ILE A 57 4.83 2.08 -0.74
CA ILE A 57 5.81 2.51 -1.75
C ILE A 57 6.16 3.98 -1.57
N ALA A 58 5.18 4.89 -1.62
CA ALA A 58 5.40 6.32 -1.50
C ALA A 58 4.52 6.94 -0.41
N GLY A 59 5.05 7.90 0.36
CA GLY A 59 4.23 8.67 1.31
C GLY A 59 3.33 9.65 0.58
N PHE A 60 3.92 10.43 -0.33
CA PHE A 60 3.24 11.47 -1.11
C PHE A 60 3.73 11.46 -2.56
N GLU A 61 2.80 11.48 -3.49
CA GLU A 61 3.05 11.67 -4.91
C GLU A 61 2.31 12.92 -5.39
N GLU A 62 3.05 13.99 -5.63
CA GLU A 62 2.51 15.22 -6.21
C GLU A 62 2.43 15.12 -7.73
N VAL A 63 3.45 14.54 -8.33
CA VAL A 63 3.60 14.40 -9.77
C VAL A 63 4.28 13.08 -10.12
N GLY A 64 3.88 12.48 -11.22
CA GLY A 64 4.63 11.36 -11.76
C GLY A 64 3.79 10.13 -12.10
N LEU A 65 4.35 8.98 -11.79
CA LEU A 65 3.72 7.69 -12.04
C LEU A 65 4.28 6.65 -11.07
N ILE A 66 3.40 5.92 -10.41
CA ILE A 66 3.77 4.69 -9.69
C ILE A 66 3.18 3.52 -10.46
N THR A 67 4.03 2.63 -10.98
CA THR A 67 3.57 1.51 -11.79
C THR A 67 4.33 0.21 -11.54
N ASP A 68 3.64 -0.91 -11.73
CA ASP A 68 4.19 -2.26 -11.57
C ASP A 68 4.88 -2.47 -10.23
N CYS A 69 4.34 -1.87 -9.16
CA CYS A 69 4.90 -1.93 -7.82
C CYS A 69 4.13 -2.92 -6.92
N TYR A 70 4.85 -3.45 -5.92
CA TYR A 70 4.35 -4.49 -5.03
C TYR A 70 4.54 -4.07 -3.57
N SER A 71 3.50 -4.20 -2.74
CA SER A 71 3.60 -3.92 -1.32
C SER A 71 3.05 -5.07 -0.49
N TYR A 72 3.94 -5.67 0.32
CA TYR A 72 3.66 -6.80 1.19
C TYR A 72 3.90 -6.50 2.67
N GLY A 73 4.54 -5.39 2.98
CA GLY A 73 4.79 -4.97 4.35
C GLY A 73 3.63 -4.17 4.93
N ASP A 74 3.34 -4.35 6.20
CA ASP A 74 2.29 -3.61 6.90
C ASP A 74 2.51 -2.09 6.88
N VAL A 75 1.42 -1.36 6.71
CA VAL A 75 1.37 0.11 6.80
C VAL A 75 0.64 0.46 8.09
N ASP A 76 1.37 0.87 9.13
CA ASP A 76 0.85 0.88 10.50
C ASP A 76 1.17 2.16 11.28
N SER A 77 0.17 3.02 11.40
CA SER A 77 0.19 4.17 12.31
C SER A 77 -1.22 4.70 12.58
N LYS A 78 -1.77 4.39 13.74
CA LYS A 78 -3.18 4.66 14.11
C LYS A 78 -3.58 6.14 14.09
N ASP A 79 -2.63 7.05 14.25
CA ASP A 79 -2.89 8.49 14.36
C ASP A 79 -2.68 9.24 13.03
N VAL A 80 -2.31 8.53 11.97
CA VAL A 80 -2.02 9.13 10.65
C VAL A 80 -3.27 9.13 9.78
N ASN A 81 -3.47 10.20 9.03
CA ASN A 81 -4.44 10.27 7.96
C ASN A 81 -3.75 10.01 6.60
N CYS A 82 -4.53 9.63 5.60
CA CYS A 82 -4.08 9.28 4.26
C CYS A 82 -3.04 8.15 4.26
N ALA A 83 -3.52 6.93 4.43
CA ALA A 83 -2.68 5.73 4.39
C ALA A 83 -3.14 4.76 3.29
N GLY A 84 -2.19 4.24 2.53
CA GLY A 84 -2.45 3.24 1.50
C GLY A 84 -1.35 2.20 1.37
N GLY A 85 -1.70 1.05 0.82
CA GLY A 85 -0.71 -0.01 0.57
C GLY A 85 0.37 0.41 -0.43
N ILE A 86 0.05 1.26 -1.40
CA ILE A 86 1.02 1.84 -2.36
C ILE A 86 1.37 3.27 -1.95
N ALA A 87 0.41 4.18 -1.90
CA ALA A 87 0.68 5.57 -1.56
C ALA A 87 -0.25 6.11 -0.48
N GLY A 88 0.25 7.06 0.33
CA GLY A 88 -0.59 7.77 1.29
C GLY A 88 -1.51 8.75 0.58
N LEU A 89 -0.94 9.67 -0.18
CA LEU A 89 -1.63 10.61 -1.04
C LEU A 89 -0.99 10.62 -2.43
N ALA A 90 -1.79 10.57 -3.48
CA ALA A 90 -1.34 10.62 -4.86
C ALA A 90 -2.21 11.55 -5.70
N ASN A 91 -1.60 12.58 -6.28
CA ASN A 91 -2.24 13.51 -7.21
C ASN A 91 -2.04 13.10 -8.68
N SER A 92 -1.41 11.96 -8.92
CA SER A 92 -1.04 11.48 -10.24
C SER A 92 -1.44 10.00 -10.40
N ASP A 93 -0.81 9.28 -11.33
CA ASP A 93 -1.24 7.96 -11.77
C ASP A 93 -0.66 6.84 -10.91
N ILE A 94 -1.49 5.93 -10.40
CA ILE A 94 -1.09 4.64 -9.82
C ILE A 94 -1.68 3.53 -10.67
N THR A 95 -0.83 2.71 -11.30
CA THR A 95 -1.29 1.67 -12.23
C THR A 95 -0.53 0.35 -12.10
N ASN A 96 -1.20 -0.76 -12.38
CA ASN A 96 -0.63 -2.12 -12.36
C ASN A 96 0.06 -2.48 -11.02
N CYS A 97 -0.41 -1.96 -9.91
CA CYS A 97 0.18 -2.22 -8.62
C CYS A 97 -0.56 -3.33 -7.86
N TYR A 98 0.19 -4.06 -7.02
CA TYR A 98 -0.28 -5.21 -6.28
C TYR A 98 -0.02 -5.04 -4.79
N VAL A 99 -1.06 -5.25 -3.99
CA VAL A 99 -0.97 -5.05 -2.54
C VAL A 99 -1.53 -6.26 -1.80
N LYS A 100 -0.73 -6.82 -0.87
CA LYS A 100 -1.18 -7.78 0.13
C LYS A 100 -0.65 -7.34 1.49
N THR A 101 -1.47 -6.62 2.25
CA THR A 101 -1.01 -5.98 3.50
C THR A 101 -2.15 -5.66 4.46
N THR A 102 -1.79 -5.34 5.70
CA THR A 102 -2.67 -4.68 6.66
C THR A 102 -2.37 -3.18 6.67
N VAL A 103 -3.41 -2.35 6.51
CA VAL A 103 -3.31 -0.89 6.61
C VAL A 103 -4.02 -0.44 7.88
N ARG A 104 -3.24 0.13 8.83
CA ARG A 104 -3.74 0.71 10.08
C ARG A 104 -3.49 2.20 10.07
N ALA A 105 -4.56 2.98 10.06
CA ALA A 105 -4.51 4.43 10.10
C ALA A 105 -5.83 5.00 10.62
N ASN A 106 -5.94 6.33 10.71
CA ASN A 106 -7.16 7.00 11.15
C ASN A 106 -8.15 7.18 9.99
N ASN A 107 -8.02 8.25 9.21
CA ASN A 107 -8.93 8.57 8.11
C ASN A 107 -8.26 8.40 6.74
N ASN A 108 -9.05 8.36 5.68
CA ASN A 108 -8.60 8.17 4.30
C ASN A 108 -7.67 6.95 4.17
N VAL A 109 -8.23 5.77 4.41
CA VAL A 109 -7.48 4.52 4.43
C VAL A 109 -7.87 3.65 3.24
N GLY A 110 -6.92 3.38 2.37
CA GLY A 110 -7.15 2.59 1.17
C GLY A 110 -6.19 1.44 0.98
N GLY A 111 -6.62 0.42 0.26
CA GLY A 111 -5.76 -0.70 -0.10
C GLY A 111 -4.61 -0.27 -1.02
N ILE A 112 -4.90 0.55 -2.01
CA ILE A 112 -3.90 1.11 -2.92
C ILE A 112 -3.46 2.48 -2.43
N VAL A 113 -4.40 3.40 -2.19
CA VAL A 113 -4.06 4.78 -1.83
C VAL A 113 -5.02 5.34 -0.77
N GLY A 114 -4.49 6.16 0.15
CA GLY A 114 -5.33 6.86 1.14
C GLY A 114 -6.24 7.90 0.47
N TYR A 115 -5.66 8.83 -0.28
CA TYR A 115 -6.36 9.78 -1.13
C TYR A 115 -5.70 9.79 -2.51
N GLY A 116 -6.48 9.54 -3.57
CA GLY A 116 -5.94 9.35 -4.91
C GLY A 116 -6.63 10.15 -6.01
N ASN A 117 -6.01 10.09 -7.19
CA ASN A 117 -6.56 10.66 -8.41
C ASN A 117 -6.80 9.55 -9.43
N ASN A 118 -5.84 9.22 -10.28
CA ASN A 118 -6.03 8.22 -11.33
C ASN A 118 -5.55 6.83 -10.89
N LEU A 119 -6.45 5.86 -10.88
CA LEU A 119 -6.17 4.51 -10.38
C LEU A 119 -6.62 3.48 -11.41
N SER A 120 -5.68 2.75 -12.01
CA SER A 120 -6.04 1.75 -13.02
C SER A 120 -5.29 0.42 -12.88
N ASN A 121 -6.00 -0.68 -13.11
CA ASN A 121 -5.44 -2.03 -13.11
C ASN A 121 -4.70 -2.40 -11.82
N ASN A 122 -5.14 -1.92 -10.66
CA ASN A 122 -4.55 -2.24 -9.38
C ASN A 122 -5.27 -3.41 -8.70
N TYR A 123 -4.55 -4.18 -7.89
CA TYR A 123 -5.04 -5.40 -7.26
C TYR A 123 -4.75 -5.38 -5.77
N ALA A 124 -5.81 -5.47 -4.96
CA ALA A 124 -5.71 -5.36 -3.51
C ALA A 124 -6.26 -6.60 -2.78
N MET A 125 -5.41 -7.22 -1.97
CA MET A 125 -5.73 -8.24 -0.98
C MET A 125 -5.35 -7.66 0.38
N ILE A 126 -6.32 -7.04 1.09
CA ILE A 126 -6.01 -6.21 2.23
C ILE A 126 -6.91 -6.44 3.44
N THR A 127 -6.35 -6.11 4.59
CA THR A 127 -7.09 -5.87 5.83
C THR A 127 -6.98 -4.40 6.20
N ILE A 128 -8.12 -3.75 6.46
CA ILE A 128 -8.16 -2.38 6.98
C ILE A 128 -8.49 -2.44 8.48
N ASP A 129 -7.61 -1.86 9.30
CA ASP A 129 -7.83 -1.66 10.73
C ASP A 129 -7.88 -0.15 11.00
N SER A 130 -9.06 0.41 10.79
CA SER A 130 -9.37 1.84 11.02
C SER A 130 -10.77 1.98 11.59
N GLN A 131 -10.94 2.96 12.49
CA GLN A 131 -12.23 3.38 13.01
C GLN A 131 -12.64 4.77 12.47
N GLY A 132 -11.79 5.37 11.63
CA GLY A 132 -12.03 6.67 11.03
C GLY A 132 -12.93 6.63 9.79
N GLU A 133 -13.03 7.77 9.13
CA GLU A 133 -13.84 7.96 7.92
C GLU A 133 -13.04 7.66 6.64
N ASN A 134 -13.76 7.47 5.54
CA ASN A 134 -13.22 7.27 4.20
C ASN A 134 -12.29 6.04 4.11
N ARG A 135 -12.89 4.85 4.08
CA ARG A 135 -12.18 3.58 3.99
C ARG A 135 -12.58 2.84 2.73
N GLY A 136 -11.61 2.27 2.02
CA GLY A 136 -11.92 1.49 0.83
C GLY A 136 -10.84 0.51 0.42
N ALA A 137 -11.23 -0.56 -0.26
CA ALA A 137 -10.30 -1.58 -0.72
C ALA A 137 -9.28 -1.06 -1.74
N ILE A 138 -9.65 -0.06 -2.51
CA ILE A 138 -8.79 0.59 -3.50
C ILE A 138 -8.31 1.94 -2.96
N ALA A 139 -9.23 2.83 -2.61
CA ALA A 139 -8.88 4.14 -2.07
C ALA A 139 -9.75 4.49 -0.87
N GLY A 140 -9.19 5.21 0.11
CA GLY A 140 -9.98 5.83 1.16
C GLY A 140 -10.92 6.88 0.57
N ASN A 141 -10.37 7.78 -0.24
CA ASN A 141 -11.12 8.77 -1.01
C ASN A 141 -10.38 9.11 -2.31
N VAL A 142 -11.05 9.79 -3.23
CA VAL A 142 -10.48 10.20 -4.53
C VAL A 142 -10.92 11.63 -4.86
N SER A 143 -10.21 12.29 -5.78
CA SER A 143 -10.60 13.60 -6.29
C SER A 143 -11.88 13.52 -7.14
N ASP A 144 -12.58 14.64 -7.29
CA ASP A 144 -13.84 14.71 -8.04
C ASP A 144 -13.66 14.36 -9.53
N ASP A 145 -12.48 14.60 -10.08
CA ASP A 145 -12.10 14.37 -11.47
C ASP A 145 -11.29 13.07 -11.67
N ALA A 146 -11.25 12.20 -10.65
CA ALA A 146 -10.47 10.97 -10.66
C ALA A 146 -10.89 9.99 -11.76
N GLU A 147 -9.92 9.45 -12.48
CA GLU A 147 -10.12 8.36 -13.45
C GLU A 147 -9.83 7.01 -12.78
N ILE A 148 -10.88 6.24 -12.55
CA ILE A 148 -10.81 4.94 -11.84
C ILE A 148 -11.23 3.83 -12.80
N GLU A 149 -10.32 2.91 -13.13
CA GLU A 149 -10.58 1.87 -14.11
C GLU A 149 -9.99 0.50 -13.75
N ASN A 150 -10.73 -0.57 -13.98
CA ASN A 150 -10.26 -1.96 -13.96
C ASN A 150 -9.54 -2.39 -12.68
N ASN A 151 -9.78 -1.74 -11.55
CA ASN A 151 -9.20 -2.17 -10.29
C ASN A 151 -9.94 -3.39 -9.74
N CYS A 152 -9.23 -4.29 -9.06
CA CYS A 152 -9.81 -5.47 -8.44
C CYS A 152 -9.38 -5.58 -6.98
N TYR A 153 -10.28 -6.06 -6.14
CA TYR A 153 -9.95 -6.32 -4.75
C TYR A 153 -10.61 -7.59 -4.20
N LEU A 154 -9.94 -8.21 -3.27
CA LEU A 154 -10.47 -9.34 -2.55
C LEU A 154 -11.52 -8.85 -1.55
N LYS A 155 -12.72 -9.44 -1.60
CA LYS A 155 -13.77 -9.17 -0.62
C LYS A 155 -13.40 -9.80 0.73
N THR A 156 -13.19 -8.97 1.73
CA THR A 156 -12.89 -9.39 3.11
C THR A 156 -13.95 -8.89 4.09
N LYS A 157 -13.86 -9.32 5.35
CA LYS A 157 -14.79 -8.85 6.41
C LYS A 157 -14.50 -7.41 6.86
N THR A 158 -13.30 -6.92 6.60
CA THR A 158 -12.84 -5.58 7.06
C THR A 158 -13.01 -4.50 6.00
N VAL A 159 -13.48 -4.86 4.81
CA VAL A 159 -13.61 -3.95 3.68
C VAL A 159 -15.01 -4.04 3.10
N ASN A 160 -15.77 -2.95 3.18
CA ASN A 160 -17.15 -2.88 2.75
C ASN A 160 -17.31 -2.43 1.29
N GLY A 161 -16.38 -1.65 0.75
CA GLY A 161 -16.43 -1.10 -0.60
C GLY A 161 -15.06 -0.79 -1.19
N ALA A 162 -15.06 -0.35 -2.44
CA ALA A 162 -13.84 -0.03 -3.17
C ALA A 162 -13.26 1.33 -2.75
N ILE A 163 -14.11 2.34 -2.62
CA ILE A 163 -13.74 3.71 -2.30
C ILE A 163 -14.79 4.26 -1.33
N ASP A 164 -14.34 4.83 -0.22
CA ASP A 164 -15.21 5.41 0.83
C ASP A 164 -16.40 4.50 1.20
N GLU A 165 -16.13 3.21 1.40
CA GLU A 165 -17.14 2.17 1.68
C GLU A 165 -18.20 1.98 0.58
N ILE A 166 -18.03 2.57 -0.59
CA ILE A 166 -18.93 2.49 -1.73
C ILE A 166 -18.50 1.36 -2.68
N SER A 167 -19.45 0.57 -3.16
CA SER A 167 -19.21 -0.35 -4.28
C SER A 167 -19.05 0.45 -5.57
N TYR A 168 -17.89 0.33 -6.22
CA TYR A 168 -17.56 1.03 -7.46
C TYR A 168 -17.66 0.08 -8.65
N GLU A 169 -18.88 -0.37 -8.97
CA GLU A 169 -19.14 -1.26 -10.11
C GLU A 169 -18.69 -0.63 -11.43
N GLY A 170 -18.01 -1.45 -12.24
CA GLY A 170 -17.45 -1.02 -13.53
C GLY A 170 -16.09 -0.30 -13.43
N LYS A 171 -15.72 0.22 -12.26
CA LYS A 171 -14.44 0.91 -12.01
C LYS A 171 -13.53 0.13 -11.08
N ALA A 172 -14.13 -0.58 -10.12
CA ALA A 172 -13.43 -1.50 -9.25
C ALA A 172 -14.33 -2.70 -8.96
N ARG A 173 -13.77 -3.91 -8.98
CA ARG A 173 -14.50 -5.16 -8.83
C ARG A 173 -14.11 -5.89 -7.57
N SER A 174 -15.10 -6.17 -6.70
CA SER A 174 -14.90 -7.08 -5.57
C SER A 174 -14.97 -8.53 -6.04
N MET A 175 -14.08 -9.37 -5.55
CA MET A 175 -13.98 -10.77 -5.95
C MET A 175 -13.86 -11.68 -4.72
N ALA A 176 -14.45 -12.88 -4.80
CA ALA A 176 -14.12 -13.97 -3.89
C ALA A 176 -12.70 -14.48 -4.17
N TYR A 177 -12.06 -15.12 -3.19
CA TYR A 177 -10.67 -15.57 -3.34
C TYR A 177 -10.48 -16.54 -4.52
N GLU A 178 -11.40 -17.49 -4.69
CA GLU A 178 -11.35 -18.50 -5.75
C GLU A 178 -11.38 -17.91 -7.17
N ASP A 179 -11.95 -16.71 -7.32
CA ASP A 179 -11.97 -15.99 -8.59
C ASP A 179 -10.81 -14.99 -8.69
N PHE A 180 -10.40 -14.40 -7.57
CA PHE A 180 -9.28 -13.48 -7.52
C PHE A 180 -7.97 -14.14 -7.96
N ILE A 181 -7.69 -15.36 -7.47
CA ILE A 181 -6.47 -16.11 -7.83
C ILE A 181 -6.40 -16.58 -9.30
N LYS A 182 -7.52 -16.50 -10.04
CA LYS A 182 -7.56 -16.80 -11.48
C LYS A 182 -7.14 -15.62 -12.35
N ILE A 183 -6.92 -14.45 -11.76
CA ILE A 183 -6.44 -13.28 -12.49
C ILE A 183 -5.06 -13.61 -13.08
N LYS A 184 -4.92 -13.38 -14.38
CA LYS A 184 -3.67 -13.66 -15.08
C LYS A 184 -2.55 -12.73 -14.59
N ASN A 185 -1.37 -13.30 -14.39
CA ASN A 185 -0.15 -12.61 -13.92
C ASN A 185 -0.24 -12.05 -12.50
N LEU A 186 -1.16 -12.54 -11.67
CA LEU A 186 -1.18 -12.21 -10.26
C LEU A 186 0.12 -12.72 -9.60
N PRO A 187 0.77 -11.94 -8.72
CA PRO A 187 1.99 -12.38 -8.02
C PRO A 187 1.76 -13.65 -7.20
N GLU A 188 2.77 -14.52 -7.14
CA GLU A 188 2.72 -15.76 -6.36
C GLU A 188 2.34 -15.53 -4.90
N ALA A 189 2.85 -14.46 -4.29
CA ALA A 189 2.51 -14.07 -2.93
C ALA A 189 1.00 -13.81 -2.67
N MET A 190 0.20 -13.61 -3.73
CA MET A 190 -1.25 -13.43 -3.63
C MET A 190 -2.04 -14.70 -3.98
N THR A 191 -1.40 -15.67 -4.64
CA THR A 191 -2.02 -16.94 -5.06
C THR A 191 -1.59 -18.12 -4.20
N HIS A 192 -0.42 -18.01 -3.56
CA HIS A 192 0.13 -19.01 -2.66
C HIS A 192 0.34 -18.38 -1.29
N LEU A 193 -0.48 -18.79 -0.33
CA LEU A 193 -0.47 -18.21 1.01
C LEU A 193 0.39 -19.07 1.93
N THR A 194 1.23 -18.43 2.74
CA THR A 194 2.09 -19.11 3.70
C THR A 194 2.11 -18.35 5.03
N TYR A 195 2.14 -19.10 6.13
CA TYR A 195 2.55 -18.57 7.42
C TYR A 195 4.05 -18.70 7.57
N ARG A 196 4.73 -17.60 7.82
CA ARG A 196 6.18 -17.57 8.01
C ARG A 196 6.52 -17.23 9.47
N PHE A 197 7.21 -18.15 10.14
CA PHE A 197 7.65 -17.98 11.52
C PHE A 197 9.08 -17.46 11.55
N THR A 198 9.28 -16.36 12.25
CA THR A 198 10.60 -15.72 12.33
C THR A 198 11.05 -15.53 13.77
N VAL A 199 12.34 -15.82 14.04
CA VAL A 199 13.00 -15.54 15.29
C VAL A 199 14.25 -14.72 15.00
N ASP A 200 14.40 -13.57 15.66
CA ASP A 200 15.50 -12.63 15.41
C ASP A 200 15.70 -12.29 13.91
N GLY A 201 14.59 -12.16 13.17
CA GLY A 201 14.59 -11.84 11.75
C GLY A 201 14.96 -13.00 10.81
N LYS A 202 15.18 -14.20 11.33
CA LYS A 202 15.43 -15.40 10.53
C LYS A 202 14.18 -16.26 10.47
N THR A 203 13.79 -16.69 9.30
CA THR A 203 12.74 -17.68 9.11
C THR A 203 13.19 -19.02 9.69
N ILE A 204 12.36 -19.60 10.56
CA ILE A 204 12.59 -20.90 11.19
C ILE A 204 11.65 -21.97 10.65
N ASP A 205 10.48 -21.55 10.15
CA ASP A 205 9.50 -22.45 9.57
C ASP A 205 8.55 -21.69 8.64
N GLU A 206 7.97 -22.40 7.66
CA GLU A 206 6.92 -21.92 6.76
C GLU A 206 5.86 -23.00 6.58
N ILE A 207 4.59 -22.64 6.71
CA ILE A 207 3.46 -23.55 6.54
C ILE A 207 2.57 -23.00 5.43
N ASP A 208 2.25 -23.84 4.44
CA ASP A 208 1.27 -23.49 3.41
C ASP A 208 -0.12 -23.30 4.02
N ALA A 209 -0.81 -22.29 3.56
CA ALA A 209 -2.12 -21.93 4.06
C ALA A 209 -3.15 -21.77 2.95
N GLN A 210 -4.42 -22.01 3.26
CA GLN A 210 -5.53 -21.63 2.40
C GLN A 210 -6.17 -20.34 2.90
N TYR A 211 -6.77 -19.59 1.99
CA TYR A 211 -7.46 -18.36 2.38
C TYR A 211 -8.59 -18.63 3.39
N GLY A 212 -8.50 -17.98 4.52
CA GLY A 212 -9.43 -18.15 5.61
C GLY A 212 -8.98 -19.14 6.69
N ASP A 213 -7.85 -19.83 6.51
CA ASP A 213 -7.26 -20.66 7.55
C ASP A 213 -6.89 -19.82 8.77
N ILE A 214 -7.10 -20.38 9.94
CA ILE A 214 -6.71 -19.79 11.22
C ILE A 214 -5.64 -20.69 11.81
N ILE A 215 -4.49 -20.14 12.06
CA ILE A 215 -3.42 -20.86 12.74
C ILE A 215 -3.78 -20.99 14.23
N SER A 216 -3.62 -22.19 14.77
CA SER A 216 -3.85 -22.51 16.18
C SER A 216 -2.53 -22.65 16.93
N ASP A 217 -2.60 -22.67 18.27
CA ASP A 217 -1.40 -22.88 19.10
C ASP A 217 -0.70 -24.22 18.81
N ASP A 218 -1.46 -25.23 18.37
CA ASP A 218 -0.93 -26.56 18.01
C ASP A 218 -0.13 -26.55 16.70
N ASP A 219 -0.35 -25.55 15.85
CA ASP A 219 0.36 -25.39 14.56
C ASP A 219 1.66 -24.59 14.71
N LEU A 220 1.93 -24.05 15.90
CA LEU A 220 3.11 -23.22 16.13
C LEU A 220 4.38 -24.06 16.23
N PRO A 221 5.43 -23.75 15.46
CA PRO A 221 6.69 -24.46 15.57
C PRO A 221 7.38 -24.20 16.90
N ALA A 222 8.22 -25.14 17.33
CA ALA A 222 9.04 -24.97 18.51
C ALA A 222 9.98 -23.78 18.36
N ILE A 223 9.99 -22.88 19.34
CA ILE A 223 10.92 -21.75 19.34
C ILE A 223 12.32 -22.24 19.68
N PRO A 224 13.35 -21.93 18.88
CA PRO A 224 14.72 -22.25 19.22
C PRO A 224 15.09 -21.66 20.58
N GLY A 225 15.51 -22.51 21.52
CA GLY A 225 15.85 -22.11 22.89
C GLY A 225 17.06 -21.17 22.89
N LYS A 226 16.96 -20.08 23.63
CA LYS A 226 18.11 -19.29 24.10
C LYS A 226 18.34 -19.67 25.56
N GLU A 227 19.58 -19.97 25.92
CA GLU A 227 19.97 -20.23 27.33
C GLU A 227 19.49 -19.04 28.20
N ASP A 228 18.87 -19.34 29.32
CA ASP A 228 18.33 -18.39 30.32
C ASP A 228 17.14 -17.49 29.88
N THR A 229 16.39 -17.85 28.86
CA THR A 229 15.18 -17.09 28.44
C THR A 229 13.97 -17.99 28.27
N SER A 230 12.79 -17.54 28.72
CA SER A 230 11.51 -18.12 28.32
C SER A 230 11.05 -17.38 27.04
N ALA A 231 11.00 -18.09 25.93
CA ALA A 231 10.47 -17.56 24.68
C ALA A 231 9.02 -18.00 24.48
N HIS A 232 8.19 -17.10 23.97
CA HIS A 232 6.82 -17.40 23.58
C HIS A 232 6.49 -16.63 22.30
N TRP A 233 5.60 -17.20 21.49
CA TRP A 233 5.06 -16.49 20.33
C TRP A 233 4.22 -15.30 20.83
N ARG A 234 4.30 -14.17 20.12
CA ARG A 234 3.39 -13.07 20.41
C ARG A 234 2.00 -13.46 19.95
N GLU A 235 0.98 -13.02 20.69
CA GLU A 235 -0.40 -13.15 20.24
C GLU A 235 -0.56 -12.58 18.84
N PHE A 236 -1.11 -13.38 17.95
CA PHE A 236 -1.45 -12.96 16.62
C PHE A 236 -2.78 -13.58 16.24
N ASN A 237 -3.65 -12.79 15.65
CA ASN A 237 -4.90 -13.22 15.04
C ASN A 237 -4.77 -12.98 13.54
N HIS A 238 -3.97 -13.80 12.87
CA HIS A 238 -3.84 -13.72 11.42
C HIS A 238 -4.73 -14.80 10.78
N VAL A 239 -5.53 -14.35 9.84
CA VAL A 239 -6.25 -15.19 8.90
C VAL A 239 -5.46 -15.15 7.60
N ALA A 240 -5.16 -16.33 7.05
CA ALA A 240 -4.44 -16.44 5.78
C ALA A 240 -5.28 -15.88 4.61
#